data_62ec5909ceff66d69b0a7c192877b743
#
_entry.id   62ec5909ceff66d69b0a7c192877b743
#
_cell.length_a   1.000
_cell.length_b   1.000
_cell.length_c   1.000
_cell.angle_alpha   90.00
_cell.angle_beta   90.00
_cell.angle_gamma   90.00
#
_symmetry.space_group_name_H-M   'P 1'
#
loop_
_entity.id
_entity.type
_entity.pdbx_description
1 polymer ?
#
loop_
_entity_poly.entity_id
_entity_poly.type
_entity_poly.pdbx_seq_one_letter_code
_entity_poly.pdbx_strand_id
1 'polypeptide(L)'
;MSNIRRQSIISSVVIYIGFAVGLLNTYFFTRQGTRFTEADYGLTTIFIAIATMMAAFAAMAMPSYIFKFHPYYNEHLPPKKNDMITRALLVSTIGFVLVVIAGWAMKHLVIRKFGTNSPQLVAYYYWIFPMGFGLTLYTVLEAYAWSLHKSVVTNFFREVQWRLFTTVLIVLFITNTIKDFDLFIKLFAFTYPGIAVSLFAYLFFTKQIHFTFKVSKVSRRFLKKIIALCSFVYGGVLIFTISKVFDTIVIASLLNDGAAKAGIFGLATIMTSIIQAPQRGIISASVSHLSKAWKDKNMPLLQKIYQRSSINLLIFACAIFLLIWMNFADGITTFGVKPVYLSGAWIFFILGVTTIIDMGTGVN
;
A
#
# COMPACT_ATOMS: atom_id res chain seq x y z
N MET A 1 22.15 -10.11 19.76
CA MET A 1 20.88 -9.51 19.31
C MET A 1 20.17 -10.53 18.45
N SER A 2 18.90 -10.83 18.71
CA SER A 2 18.15 -11.79 17.89
C SER A 2 18.05 -11.28 16.46
N ASN A 3 18.15 -12.18 15.46
CA ASN A 3 18.00 -11.86 14.04
C ASN A 3 16.73 -11.04 13.75
N ILE A 4 15.69 -11.24 14.53
CA ILE A 4 14.40 -10.53 14.44
C ILE A 4 14.58 -9.04 14.74
N ARG A 5 15.30 -8.66 15.81
CA ARG A 5 15.52 -7.24 16.16
C ARG A 5 16.29 -6.51 15.07
N ARG A 6 17.34 -7.15 14.53
CA ARG A 6 18.12 -6.58 13.41
C ARG A 6 17.26 -6.37 12.17
N GLN A 7 16.44 -7.36 11.81
CA GLN A 7 15.52 -7.25 10.66
C GLN A 7 14.48 -6.14 10.85
N SER A 8 13.92 -5.99 12.05
CA SER A 8 12.96 -4.92 12.35
C SER A 8 13.58 -3.54 12.19
N ILE A 9 14.80 -3.32 12.72
CA ILE A 9 15.51 -2.05 12.60
C ILE A 9 15.81 -1.73 11.13
N ILE A 10 16.36 -2.69 10.38
CA ILE A 10 16.67 -2.49 8.96
C ILE A 10 15.38 -2.22 8.15
N SER A 11 14.30 -2.96 8.41
CA SER A 11 13.00 -2.72 7.78
C SER A 11 12.48 -1.30 8.05
N SER A 12 12.60 -0.82 9.29
CA SER A 12 12.20 0.54 9.64
C SER A 12 13.02 1.59 8.87
N VAL A 13 14.33 1.43 8.81
CA VAL A 13 15.21 2.33 8.03
C VAL A 13 14.82 2.34 6.56
N VAL A 14 14.59 1.17 5.96
CA VAL A 14 14.15 1.05 4.57
C VAL A 14 12.80 1.76 4.33
N ILE A 15 11.85 1.63 5.25
CA ILE A 15 10.55 2.30 5.18
C ILE A 15 10.73 3.83 5.22
N TYR A 16 11.59 4.36 6.12
CA TYR A 16 11.84 5.81 6.19
C TYR A 16 12.54 6.35 4.95
N ILE A 17 13.51 5.63 4.39
CA ILE A 17 14.13 5.99 3.12
C ILE A 17 13.08 6.05 2.01
N GLY A 18 12.25 5.01 1.91
CA GLY A 18 11.16 4.98 0.94
C GLY A 18 10.20 6.15 1.14
N PHE A 19 9.86 6.47 2.39
CA PHE A 19 8.99 7.61 2.70
C PHE A 19 9.60 8.95 2.23
N ALA A 20 10.88 9.18 2.46
CA ALA A 20 11.59 10.37 1.99
C ALA A 20 11.57 10.48 0.45
N VAL A 21 11.79 9.36 -0.26
CA VAL A 21 11.67 9.32 -1.73
C VAL A 21 10.22 9.61 -2.16
N GLY A 22 9.23 9.11 -1.43
CA GLY A 22 7.81 9.39 -1.69
C GLY A 22 7.45 10.87 -1.56
N LEU A 23 7.96 11.54 -0.53
CA LEU A 23 7.80 12.99 -0.35
C LEU A 23 8.46 13.77 -1.51
N LEU A 24 9.66 13.35 -1.92
CA LEU A 24 10.36 13.96 -3.04
C LEU A 24 9.56 13.81 -4.35
N ASN A 25 8.99 12.64 -4.61
CA ASN A 25 8.14 12.41 -5.76
C ASN A 25 6.91 13.33 -5.74
N THR A 26 6.25 13.43 -4.60
CA THR A 26 5.10 14.34 -4.43
C THR A 26 5.50 15.79 -4.69
N TYR A 27 6.64 16.22 -4.17
CA TYR A 27 7.17 17.55 -4.42
C TYR A 27 7.37 17.80 -5.93
N PHE A 28 7.97 16.87 -6.65
CA PHE A 28 8.15 17.01 -8.10
C PHE A 28 6.85 17.08 -8.89
N PHE A 29 5.79 16.38 -8.44
CA PHE A 29 4.47 16.51 -9.04
C PHE A 29 3.81 17.86 -8.76
N THR A 30 4.02 18.43 -7.58
CA THR A 30 3.22 19.55 -7.07
C THR A 30 3.90 20.91 -7.14
N ARG A 31 5.22 20.96 -7.38
CA ARG A 31 5.99 22.23 -7.44
C ARG A 31 5.54 23.12 -8.59
N GLN A 32 5.72 24.42 -8.43
CA GLN A 32 5.55 25.42 -9.50
C GLN A 32 6.53 25.14 -10.65
N GLY A 33 6.12 25.46 -11.86
CA GLY A 33 6.94 25.25 -13.06
C GLY A 33 7.13 23.78 -13.48
N THR A 34 6.52 22.81 -12.78
CA THR A 34 6.48 21.42 -13.26
C THR A 34 5.55 21.30 -14.46
N ARG A 35 5.83 20.33 -15.33
CA ARG A 35 4.96 19.99 -16.48
C ARG A 35 3.70 19.24 -16.09
N PHE A 36 3.64 18.70 -14.85
CA PHE A 36 2.47 18.00 -14.35
C PHE A 36 1.36 18.99 -13.96
N THR A 37 0.13 18.66 -14.31
CA THR A 37 -1.06 19.33 -13.78
C THR A 37 -1.50 18.68 -12.46
N GLU A 38 -2.40 19.31 -11.72
CA GLU A 38 -3.01 18.75 -10.52
C GLU A 38 -3.81 17.48 -10.85
N ALA A 39 -4.46 17.49 -12.03
CA ALA A 39 -5.21 16.33 -12.54
C ALA A 39 -4.29 15.15 -12.87
N ASP A 40 -3.07 15.40 -13.37
CA ASP A 40 -2.09 14.35 -13.63
C ASP A 40 -1.64 13.66 -12.35
N TYR A 41 -1.32 14.44 -11.31
CA TYR A 41 -1.00 13.88 -9.99
C TYR A 41 -2.19 13.15 -9.38
N GLY A 42 -3.38 13.74 -9.47
CA GLY A 42 -4.61 13.11 -9.00
C GLY A 42 -4.91 11.80 -9.72
N LEU A 43 -4.67 11.72 -11.03
CA LEU A 43 -4.84 10.49 -11.80
C LEU A 43 -3.92 9.36 -11.27
N THR A 44 -2.66 9.66 -10.95
CA THR A 44 -1.77 8.65 -10.32
C THR A 44 -2.30 8.17 -8.99
N THR A 45 -2.85 9.08 -8.17
CA THR A 45 -3.48 8.75 -6.88
C THR A 45 -4.71 7.86 -7.06
N ILE A 46 -5.57 8.17 -8.02
CA ILE A 46 -6.76 7.38 -8.36
C ILE A 46 -6.35 5.98 -8.88
N PHE A 47 -5.31 5.90 -9.72
CA PHE A 47 -4.78 4.63 -10.22
C PHE A 47 -4.36 3.71 -9.07
N ILE A 48 -3.61 4.24 -8.10
CA ILE A 48 -3.18 3.49 -6.91
C ILE A 48 -4.40 3.03 -6.09
N ALA A 49 -5.38 3.90 -5.88
CA ALA A 49 -6.58 3.59 -5.11
C ALA A 49 -7.39 2.44 -5.76
N ILE A 50 -7.66 2.55 -7.08
CA ILE A 50 -8.41 1.52 -7.80
C ILE A 50 -7.59 0.22 -7.90
N ALA A 51 -6.29 0.28 -8.18
CA ALA A 51 -5.42 -0.89 -8.20
C ALA A 51 -5.38 -1.61 -6.84
N THR A 52 -5.38 -0.85 -5.74
CA THR A 52 -5.45 -1.40 -4.37
C THR A 52 -6.77 -2.13 -4.12
N MET A 53 -7.87 -1.55 -4.57
CA MET A 53 -9.18 -2.19 -4.50
C MET A 53 -9.24 -3.45 -5.36
N MET A 54 -8.77 -3.40 -6.61
CA MET A 54 -8.68 -4.58 -7.50
C MET A 54 -7.86 -5.70 -6.86
N ALA A 55 -6.70 -5.37 -6.27
CA ALA A 55 -5.84 -6.34 -5.61
C ALA A 55 -6.52 -7.00 -4.40
N ALA A 56 -7.27 -6.24 -3.60
CA ALA A 56 -8.01 -6.79 -2.47
C ALA A 56 -9.10 -7.79 -2.93
N PHE A 57 -9.84 -7.45 -3.99
CA PHE A 57 -10.82 -8.36 -4.59
C PHE A 57 -10.15 -9.61 -5.18
N ALA A 58 -9.06 -9.44 -5.91
CA ALA A 58 -8.39 -10.52 -6.64
C ALA A 58 -7.61 -11.48 -5.72
N ALA A 59 -7.01 -10.98 -4.66
CA ALA A 59 -6.19 -11.80 -3.76
C ALA A 59 -6.98 -12.81 -2.94
N MET A 60 -8.32 -12.67 -2.81
CA MET A 60 -9.22 -13.63 -2.14
C MET A 60 -8.68 -14.12 -0.78
N ALA A 61 -8.14 -13.21 0.04
CA ALA A 61 -7.50 -13.49 1.34
C ALA A 61 -6.35 -14.52 1.30
N MET A 62 -5.72 -14.75 0.14
CA MET A 62 -4.56 -15.65 0.02
C MET A 62 -3.38 -15.27 0.93
N PRO A 63 -3.09 -14.01 1.23
CA PRO A 63 -2.11 -13.65 2.25
C PRO A 63 -2.39 -14.30 3.62
N SER A 64 -3.62 -14.28 4.07
CA SER A 64 -4.02 -14.88 5.37
C SER A 64 -3.92 -16.41 5.36
N TYR A 65 -4.24 -17.03 4.22
CA TYR A 65 -3.99 -18.46 4.00
C TYR A 65 -2.50 -18.80 4.17
N ILE A 66 -1.63 -18.02 3.53
CA ILE A 66 -0.19 -18.22 3.60
C ILE A 66 0.28 -18.07 5.06
N PHE A 67 -0.04 -16.97 5.74
CA PHE A 67 0.41 -16.73 7.12
C PHE A 67 -0.01 -17.84 8.08
N LYS A 68 -1.26 -18.31 7.98
CA LYS A 68 -1.78 -19.31 8.92
C LYS A 68 -1.27 -20.71 8.65
N PHE A 69 -1.14 -21.09 7.37
CA PHE A 69 -0.87 -22.49 7.03
C PHE A 69 0.58 -22.75 6.64
N HIS A 70 1.41 -21.73 6.42
CA HIS A 70 2.82 -21.90 6.05
C HIS A 70 3.59 -22.85 6.99
N PRO A 71 3.47 -22.79 8.32
CA PRO A 71 4.17 -23.73 9.21
C PRO A 71 3.83 -25.19 8.90
N TYR A 72 2.54 -25.50 8.68
CA TYR A 72 2.09 -26.87 8.39
C TYR A 72 2.65 -27.41 7.07
N TYR A 73 2.79 -26.55 6.06
CA TYR A 73 3.38 -26.94 4.79
C TYR A 73 4.88 -27.17 4.93
N ASN A 74 5.56 -26.30 5.68
CA ASN A 74 7.00 -26.35 5.85
C ASN A 74 7.45 -27.56 6.71
N GLU A 75 6.65 -27.94 7.71
CA GLU A 75 6.94 -29.10 8.58
C GLU A 75 6.68 -30.46 7.90
N HIS A 76 5.66 -30.53 7.04
CA HIS A 76 5.16 -31.80 6.54
C HIS A 76 5.51 -32.09 5.07
N LEU A 77 6.07 -31.11 4.36
CA LEU A 77 6.36 -31.26 2.93
C LEU A 77 7.79 -30.81 2.59
N PRO A 78 8.51 -31.56 1.77
CA PRO A 78 9.75 -31.09 1.20
C PRO A 78 9.47 -29.89 0.27
N PRO A 79 10.41 -28.94 0.12
CA PRO A 79 10.19 -27.71 -0.66
C PRO A 79 9.64 -27.94 -2.08
N LYS A 80 10.13 -28.96 -2.78
CA LYS A 80 9.68 -29.31 -4.14
C LYS A 80 8.25 -29.86 -4.23
N LYS A 81 7.65 -30.30 -3.11
CA LYS A 81 6.27 -30.83 -3.05
C LYS A 81 5.30 -29.83 -2.38
N ASN A 82 5.78 -28.67 -1.99
CA ASN A 82 4.97 -27.61 -1.39
C ASN A 82 4.21 -26.85 -2.49
N ASP A 83 2.89 -27.05 -2.53
CA ASP A 83 1.98 -26.46 -3.51
C ASP A 83 1.34 -25.16 -3.03
N MET A 84 1.69 -24.66 -1.83
CA MET A 84 1.07 -23.49 -1.22
C MET A 84 1.12 -22.25 -2.12
N ILE A 85 2.33 -21.85 -2.53
CA ILE A 85 2.52 -20.63 -3.33
C ILE A 85 1.90 -20.77 -4.73
N THR A 86 2.00 -21.95 -5.33
CA THR A 86 1.38 -22.24 -6.63
C THR A 86 -0.14 -22.05 -6.56
N ARG A 87 -0.78 -22.57 -5.50
CA ARG A 87 -2.23 -22.41 -5.29
C ARG A 87 -2.62 -20.99 -4.99
N ALA A 88 -1.87 -20.31 -4.11
CA ALA A 88 -2.15 -18.92 -3.77
C ALA A 88 -2.08 -18.02 -5.01
N LEU A 89 -1.05 -18.15 -5.84
CA LEU A 89 -0.93 -17.40 -7.09
C LEU A 89 -2.03 -17.78 -8.08
N LEU A 90 -2.36 -19.07 -8.22
CA LEU A 90 -3.41 -19.52 -9.13
C LEU A 90 -4.78 -18.97 -8.74
N VAL A 91 -5.15 -19.06 -7.46
CA VAL A 91 -6.43 -18.51 -6.94
C VAL A 91 -6.49 -17.00 -7.14
N SER A 92 -5.41 -16.27 -6.82
CA SER A 92 -5.37 -14.82 -6.98
C SER A 92 -5.38 -14.39 -8.46
N THR A 93 -4.77 -15.18 -9.36
CA THR A 93 -4.84 -14.93 -10.80
C THR A 93 -6.25 -15.15 -11.33
N ILE A 94 -6.92 -16.24 -10.91
CA ILE A 94 -8.35 -16.46 -11.26
C ILE A 94 -9.20 -15.33 -10.69
N GLY A 95 -8.97 -14.93 -9.43
CA GLY A 95 -9.64 -13.78 -8.83
C GLY A 95 -9.43 -12.50 -9.62
N PHE A 96 -8.22 -12.28 -10.16
CA PHE A 96 -7.95 -11.11 -10.99
C PHE A 96 -8.66 -11.19 -12.35
N VAL A 97 -8.72 -12.36 -12.96
CA VAL A 97 -9.53 -12.55 -14.19
C VAL A 97 -11.00 -12.20 -13.95
N LEU A 98 -11.57 -12.59 -12.80
CA LEU A 98 -12.93 -12.19 -12.42
C LEU A 98 -13.05 -10.66 -12.26
N VAL A 99 -12.05 -10.00 -11.67
CA VAL A 99 -12.00 -8.54 -11.56
C VAL A 99 -11.94 -7.88 -12.93
N VAL A 100 -11.16 -8.43 -13.88
CA VAL A 100 -11.11 -7.93 -15.28
C VAL A 100 -12.48 -8.08 -15.96
N ILE A 101 -13.11 -9.23 -15.84
CA ILE A 101 -14.45 -9.49 -16.42
C ILE A 101 -15.47 -8.51 -15.82
N ALA A 102 -15.49 -8.36 -14.49
CA ALA A 102 -16.36 -7.41 -13.82
C ALA A 102 -16.09 -5.97 -14.26
N GLY A 103 -14.81 -5.56 -14.35
CA GLY A 103 -14.42 -4.26 -14.83
C GLY A 103 -14.86 -4.00 -16.26
N TRP A 104 -14.70 -4.99 -17.14
CA TRP A 104 -15.19 -4.88 -18.52
C TRP A 104 -16.72 -4.72 -18.57
N ALA A 105 -17.45 -5.52 -17.83
CA ALA A 105 -18.92 -5.44 -17.75
C ALA A 105 -19.40 -4.10 -17.15
N MET A 106 -18.67 -3.56 -16.15
CA MET A 106 -18.99 -2.32 -15.47
C MET A 106 -18.45 -1.06 -16.19
N LYS A 107 -17.76 -1.19 -17.33
CA LYS A 107 -17.17 -0.05 -18.06
C LYS A 107 -18.17 1.08 -18.29
N HIS A 108 -19.40 0.74 -18.66
CA HIS A 108 -20.44 1.74 -18.92
C HIS A 108 -20.80 2.55 -17.68
N LEU A 109 -20.83 1.91 -16.51
CA LEU A 109 -21.04 2.59 -15.22
C LEU A 109 -19.85 3.52 -14.88
N VAL A 110 -18.63 3.10 -15.16
CA VAL A 110 -17.44 3.93 -14.95
C VAL A 110 -17.48 5.16 -15.84
N ILE A 111 -17.78 5.01 -17.13
CA ILE A 111 -17.94 6.14 -18.06
C ILE A 111 -19.01 7.11 -17.55
N ARG A 112 -20.17 6.59 -17.13
CA ARG A 112 -21.28 7.41 -16.63
C ARG A 112 -20.91 8.18 -15.36
N LYS A 113 -20.14 7.57 -14.45
CA LYS A 113 -19.81 8.17 -13.13
C LYS A 113 -18.58 9.09 -13.17
N PHE A 114 -17.59 8.76 -13.97
CA PHE A 114 -16.30 9.48 -13.99
C PHE A 114 -16.13 10.35 -15.24
N GLY A 115 -16.94 10.13 -16.29
CA GLY A 115 -16.74 10.79 -17.59
C GLY A 115 -16.76 12.31 -17.51
N THR A 116 -17.65 12.88 -16.70
CA THR A 116 -17.75 14.34 -16.53
C THR A 116 -16.68 14.88 -15.56
N ASN A 117 -16.46 14.16 -14.45
CA ASN A 117 -15.67 14.67 -13.32
C ASN A 117 -14.16 14.29 -13.41
N SER A 118 -13.86 13.19 -14.10
CA SER A 118 -12.48 12.70 -14.25
C SER A 118 -12.30 12.05 -15.62
N PRO A 119 -12.40 12.82 -16.73
CA PRO A 119 -12.34 12.26 -18.10
C PRO A 119 -11.02 11.54 -18.39
N GLN A 120 -9.91 11.98 -17.80
CA GLN A 120 -8.63 11.31 -17.93
C GLN A 120 -8.66 9.87 -17.40
N LEU A 121 -9.40 9.62 -16.29
CA LEU A 121 -9.54 8.26 -15.76
C LEU A 121 -10.23 7.34 -16.79
N VAL A 122 -11.25 7.84 -17.49
CA VAL A 122 -11.96 7.08 -18.50
C VAL A 122 -11.06 6.81 -19.71
N ALA A 123 -10.27 7.80 -20.14
CA ALA A 123 -9.31 7.65 -21.23
C ALA A 123 -8.27 6.56 -20.96
N TYR A 124 -7.79 6.49 -19.72
CA TYR A 124 -6.76 5.52 -19.32
C TYR A 124 -7.30 4.30 -18.58
N TYR A 125 -8.60 4.05 -18.62
CA TYR A 125 -9.27 2.99 -17.85
C TYR A 125 -8.60 1.62 -17.94
N TYR A 126 -8.24 1.19 -19.14
CA TYR A 126 -7.64 -0.12 -19.34
C TYR A 126 -6.20 -0.25 -18.78
N TRP A 127 -5.51 0.85 -18.61
CA TRP A 127 -4.15 0.84 -18.07
C TRP A 127 -4.11 0.64 -16.55
N ILE A 128 -5.26 0.70 -15.86
CA ILE A 128 -5.35 0.40 -14.44
C ILE A 128 -5.18 -1.11 -14.19
N PHE A 129 -5.62 -1.96 -15.12
CA PHE A 129 -5.58 -3.42 -14.94
C PHE A 129 -4.16 -3.99 -14.82
N PRO A 130 -3.17 -3.63 -15.65
CA PRO A 130 -1.79 -4.04 -15.42
C PRO A 130 -1.29 -3.69 -14.01
N MET A 131 -1.59 -2.48 -13.53
CA MET A 131 -1.21 -2.03 -12.20
C MET A 131 -1.85 -2.88 -11.10
N GLY A 132 -3.16 -3.12 -11.20
CA GLY A 132 -3.91 -3.96 -10.27
C GLY A 132 -3.42 -5.42 -10.26
N PHE A 133 -3.07 -5.97 -11.43
CA PHE A 133 -2.50 -7.31 -11.53
C PHE A 133 -1.13 -7.41 -10.85
N GLY A 134 -0.24 -6.46 -11.15
CA GLY A 134 1.07 -6.38 -10.51
C GLY A 134 0.96 -6.30 -8.99
N LEU A 135 0.06 -5.45 -8.48
CA LEU A 135 -0.18 -5.31 -7.04
C LEU A 135 -0.76 -6.59 -6.43
N THR A 136 -1.67 -7.29 -7.14
CA THR A 136 -2.22 -8.59 -6.69
C THR A 136 -1.12 -9.63 -6.53
N LEU A 137 -0.29 -9.80 -7.56
CA LEU A 137 0.84 -10.75 -7.52
C LEU A 137 1.83 -10.38 -6.42
N TYR A 138 2.18 -9.09 -6.34
CA TYR A 138 3.08 -8.59 -5.31
C TYR A 138 2.58 -8.91 -3.90
N THR A 139 1.30 -8.67 -3.61
CA THR A 139 0.70 -8.91 -2.28
C THR A 139 0.79 -10.37 -1.86
N VAL A 140 0.58 -11.31 -2.79
CA VAL A 140 0.69 -12.75 -2.51
C VAL A 140 2.15 -13.16 -2.30
N LEU A 141 3.05 -12.69 -3.17
CA LEU A 141 4.49 -12.97 -3.06
C LEU A 141 5.09 -12.35 -1.78
N GLU A 142 4.64 -11.15 -1.40
CA GLU A 142 5.03 -10.48 -0.16
C GLU A 142 4.66 -11.31 1.07
N ALA A 143 3.42 -11.79 1.14
CA ALA A 143 2.96 -12.64 2.24
C ALA A 143 3.79 -13.94 2.35
N TYR A 144 4.11 -14.53 1.21
CA TYR A 144 4.98 -15.70 1.17
C TYR A 144 6.41 -15.40 1.64
N ALA A 145 6.99 -14.29 1.15
CA ALA A 145 8.33 -13.86 1.55
C ALA A 145 8.39 -13.49 3.05
N TRP A 146 7.33 -12.94 3.63
CA TRP A 146 7.24 -12.68 5.08
C TRP A 146 7.25 -13.97 5.88
N SER A 147 6.55 -15.00 5.41
CA SER A 147 6.58 -16.32 6.03
C SER A 147 7.97 -16.99 5.97
N LEU A 148 8.81 -16.57 5.03
CA LEU A 148 10.22 -16.95 4.91
C LEU A 148 11.17 -15.99 5.66
N HIS A 149 10.66 -15.09 6.50
CA HIS A 149 11.45 -14.07 7.22
C HIS A 149 12.24 -13.11 6.32
N LYS A 150 11.71 -12.78 5.11
CA LYS A 150 12.33 -11.88 4.14
C LYS A 150 11.66 -10.50 4.09
N SER A 151 11.14 -10.01 5.21
CA SER A 151 10.42 -8.74 5.30
C SER A 151 11.25 -7.53 4.87
N VAL A 152 12.56 -7.51 5.11
CA VAL A 152 13.45 -6.43 4.67
C VAL A 152 13.43 -6.28 3.16
N VAL A 153 13.49 -7.40 2.44
CA VAL A 153 13.53 -7.42 0.97
C VAL A 153 12.20 -6.93 0.39
N THR A 154 11.09 -7.39 0.93
CA THR A 154 9.77 -6.94 0.47
C THR A 154 9.54 -5.46 0.76
N ASN A 155 9.92 -4.99 1.95
CA ASN A 155 9.82 -3.57 2.27
C ASN A 155 10.70 -2.72 1.34
N PHE A 156 11.89 -3.20 0.94
CA PHE A 156 12.72 -2.51 -0.05
C PHE A 156 11.99 -2.40 -1.39
N PHE A 157 11.44 -3.47 -1.93
CA PHE A 157 10.72 -3.44 -3.20
C PHE A 157 9.48 -2.54 -3.15
N ARG A 158 8.69 -2.63 -2.08
CA ARG A 158 7.43 -1.89 -1.93
C ARG A 158 7.65 -0.41 -1.62
N GLU A 159 8.56 -0.10 -0.68
CA GLU A 159 8.71 1.25 -0.18
C GLU A 159 9.78 2.05 -0.95
N VAL A 160 10.84 1.40 -1.42
CA VAL A 160 11.95 2.09 -2.09
C VAL A 160 11.87 1.90 -3.61
N GLN A 161 11.92 0.66 -4.10
CA GLN A 161 12.03 0.41 -5.54
C GLN A 161 10.82 0.93 -6.33
N TRP A 162 9.60 0.72 -5.83
CA TRP A 162 8.42 1.27 -6.46
C TRP A 162 8.48 2.80 -6.60
N ARG A 163 8.90 3.48 -5.52
CA ARG A 163 9.05 4.94 -5.55
C ARG A 163 10.20 5.39 -6.44
N LEU A 164 11.30 4.65 -6.51
CA LEU A 164 12.39 4.92 -7.43
C LEU A 164 11.94 4.77 -8.90
N PHE A 165 11.15 3.74 -9.24
CA PHE A 165 10.57 3.65 -10.58
C PHE A 165 9.72 4.89 -10.89
N THR A 166 8.90 5.34 -9.95
CA THR A 166 8.13 6.57 -10.10
C THR A 166 9.04 7.78 -10.24
N THR A 167 10.12 7.90 -9.44
CA THR A 167 11.10 8.99 -9.53
C THR A 167 11.74 9.04 -10.93
N VAL A 168 12.16 7.89 -11.44
CA VAL A 168 12.76 7.80 -12.79
C VAL A 168 11.78 8.30 -13.86
N LEU A 169 10.52 7.86 -13.80
CA LEU A 169 9.49 8.32 -14.73
C LEU A 169 9.25 9.84 -14.63
N ILE A 170 9.21 10.39 -13.42
CA ILE A 170 9.06 11.82 -13.17
C ILE A 170 10.24 12.58 -13.78
N VAL A 171 11.47 12.15 -13.54
CA VAL A 171 12.67 12.78 -14.08
C VAL A 171 12.66 12.74 -15.61
N LEU A 172 12.36 11.60 -16.22
CA LEU A 172 12.28 11.44 -17.67
C LEU A 172 11.18 12.35 -18.29
N PHE A 173 10.09 12.60 -17.56
CA PHE A 173 9.04 13.51 -18.00
C PHE A 173 9.48 14.99 -17.87
N ILE A 174 10.11 15.36 -16.75
CA ILE A 174 10.61 16.73 -16.53
C ILE A 174 11.74 17.08 -17.52
N THR A 175 12.64 16.14 -17.82
CA THR A 175 13.74 16.32 -18.78
C THR A 175 13.31 16.26 -20.25
N ASN A 176 12.02 16.15 -20.52
CA ASN A 176 11.47 16.08 -21.88
C ASN A 176 11.84 14.80 -22.67
N THR A 177 12.43 13.80 -22.02
CA THR A 177 12.69 12.48 -22.63
C THR A 177 11.37 11.78 -22.92
N ILE A 178 10.43 11.82 -21.96
CA ILE A 178 9.03 11.49 -22.18
C ILE A 178 8.30 12.79 -22.51
N LYS A 179 7.83 12.90 -23.76
CA LYS A 179 7.19 14.13 -24.24
C LYS A 179 5.77 14.30 -23.76
N ASP A 180 5.01 13.22 -23.73
CA ASP A 180 3.57 13.23 -23.46
C ASP A 180 3.22 12.53 -22.14
N PHE A 181 2.23 13.10 -21.44
CA PHE A 181 1.70 12.47 -20.23
C PHE A 181 1.06 11.11 -20.52
N ASP A 182 0.57 10.89 -21.74
CA ASP A 182 0.05 9.60 -22.19
C ASP A 182 1.06 8.46 -22.01
N LEU A 183 2.30 8.66 -22.46
CA LEU A 183 3.35 7.66 -22.28
C LEU A 183 3.74 7.51 -20.80
N PHE A 184 3.78 8.62 -20.04
CA PHE A 184 4.08 8.60 -18.61
C PHE A 184 3.10 7.71 -17.85
N ILE A 185 1.78 7.91 -17.99
CA ILE A 185 0.78 7.17 -17.23
C ILE A 185 0.73 5.68 -17.64
N LYS A 186 0.98 5.37 -18.91
CA LYS A 186 1.11 4.01 -19.39
C LYS A 186 2.29 3.28 -18.74
N LEU A 187 3.45 3.92 -18.66
CA LEU A 187 4.62 3.36 -17.99
C LEU A 187 4.40 3.27 -16.47
N PHE A 188 3.74 4.27 -15.87
CA PHE A 188 3.38 4.26 -14.45
C PHE A 188 2.51 3.04 -14.09
N ALA A 189 1.61 2.62 -14.99
CA ALA A 189 0.79 1.42 -14.80
C ALA A 189 1.62 0.13 -14.62
N PHE A 190 2.85 0.10 -15.12
CA PHE A 190 3.76 -1.05 -15.00
C PHE A 190 4.70 -0.99 -13.78
N THR A 191 4.62 0.03 -12.94
CA THR A 191 5.48 0.14 -11.76
C THR A 191 5.24 -0.98 -10.75
N TYR A 192 3.98 -1.35 -10.46
CA TYR A 192 3.65 -2.49 -9.62
C TYR A 192 3.97 -3.85 -10.26
N PRO A 193 3.66 -4.13 -11.53
CA PRO A 193 4.21 -5.28 -12.24
C PRO A 193 5.72 -5.38 -12.12
N GLY A 194 6.45 -4.27 -12.25
CA GLY A 194 7.90 -4.22 -12.13
C GLY A 194 8.39 -4.73 -10.77
N ILE A 195 7.83 -4.26 -9.66
CA ILE A 195 8.25 -4.75 -8.34
C ILE A 195 7.76 -6.18 -8.07
N ALA A 196 6.63 -6.60 -8.63
CA ALA A 196 6.17 -7.99 -8.54
C ALA A 196 7.15 -8.95 -9.24
N VAL A 197 7.60 -8.59 -10.44
CA VAL A 197 8.63 -9.34 -11.18
C VAL A 197 9.96 -9.34 -10.43
N SER A 198 10.37 -8.22 -9.84
CA SER A 198 11.60 -8.14 -9.05
C SER A 198 11.57 -9.06 -7.84
N LEU A 199 10.45 -9.07 -7.09
CA LEU A 199 10.28 -9.95 -5.93
C LEU A 199 10.21 -11.43 -6.36
N PHE A 200 9.48 -11.71 -7.44
CA PHE A 200 9.41 -13.05 -8.01
C PHE A 200 10.81 -13.55 -8.42
N ALA A 201 11.56 -12.73 -9.16
CA ALA A 201 12.92 -13.06 -9.60
C ALA A 201 13.84 -13.31 -8.39
N TYR A 202 13.78 -12.46 -7.36
CA TYR A 202 14.54 -12.66 -6.12
C TYR A 202 14.24 -14.03 -5.48
N LEU A 203 12.96 -14.36 -5.30
CA LEU A 203 12.55 -15.61 -4.68
C LEU A 203 12.90 -16.83 -5.56
N PHE A 204 12.86 -16.68 -6.88
CA PHE A 204 13.22 -17.71 -7.82
C PHE A 204 14.73 -18.01 -7.83
N PHE A 205 15.56 -16.97 -7.96
CA PHE A 205 17.02 -17.11 -7.96
C PHE A 205 17.58 -17.56 -6.61
N THR A 206 16.91 -17.20 -5.51
CA THR A 206 17.27 -17.71 -4.17
C THR A 206 16.70 -19.11 -3.87
N LYS A 207 16.07 -19.76 -4.86
CA LYS A 207 15.50 -21.11 -4.76
C LYS A 207 14.47 -21.25 -3.62
N GLN A 208 13.75 -20.17 -3.31
CA GLN A 208 12.71 -20.14 -2.27
C GLN A 208 11.33 -20.52 -2.83
N ILE A 209 11.12 -20.36 -4.13
CA ILE A 209 9.88 -20.74 -4.82
C ILE A 209 10.09 -22.02 -5.62
N HIS A 210 9.16 -22.95 -5.44
CA HIS A 210 9.04 -24.15 -6.24
C HIS A 210 7.59 -24.30 -6.69
N PHE A 211 7.38 -24.50 -7.99
CA PHE A 211 6.05 -24.70 -8.54
C PHE A 211 5.70 -26.17 -8.61
N THR A 212 4.55 -26.53 -8.05
CA THR A 212 3.97 -27.86 -8.20
C THR A 212 2.45 -27.76 -8.32
N PHE A 213 1.91 -28.38 -9.37
CA PHE A 213 0.48 -28.44 -9.63
C PHE A 213 -0.19 -29.64 -8.94
N LYS A 214 0.60 -30.60 -8.44
CA LYS A 214 0.07 -31.75 -7.70
C LYS A 214 -0.47 -31.29 -6.35
N VAL A 215 -1.71 -31.70 -6.03
CA VAL A 215 -2.33 -31.40 -4.75
C VAL A 215 -1.61 -32.12 -3.63
N SER A 216 -1.02 -31.38 -2.70
CA SER A 216 -0.34 -31.99 -1.56
C SER A 216 -1.33 -32.62 -0.57
N LYS A 217 -0.84 -33.54 0.27
CA LYS A 217 -1.64 -34.13 1.36
C LYS A 217 -2.12 -33.07 2.34
N VAL A 218 -1.29 -32.04 2.59
CA VAL A 218 -1.61 -30.92 3.49
C VAL A 218 -2.75 -30.09 2.90
N SER A 219 -2.67 -29.69 1.63
CA SER A 219 -3.74 -28.97 0.95
C SER A 219 -5.06 -29.71 1.00
N ARG A 220 -5.05 -31.02 0.74
CA ARG A 220 -6.26 -31.85 0.78
C ARG A 220 -6.84 -31.94 2.17
N ARG A 221 -6.00 -32.16 3.20
CA ARG A 221 -6.42 -32.29 4.61
C ARG A 221 -7.02 -30.99 5.15
N PHE A 222 -6.45 -29.84 4.82
CA PHE A 222 -6.86 -28.55 5.36
C PHE A 222 -7.81 -27.76 4.46
N LEU A 223 -8.23 -28.27 3.30
CA LEU A 223 -9.03 -27.55 2.30
C LEU A 223 -10.26 -26.85 2.92
N LYS A 224 -11.09 -27.57 3.69
CA LYS A 224 -12.26 -26.99 4.34
C LYS A 224 -11.92 -25.86 5.30
N LYS A 225 -10.83 -26.01 6.07
CA LYS A 225 -10.36 -24.97 7.01
C LYS A 225 -9.77 -23.76 6.29
N ILE A 226 -9.10 -23.99 5.15
CA ILE A 226 -8.57 -22.91 4.30
C ILE A 226 -9.73 -22.10 3.73
N ILE A 227 -10.72 -22.76 3.11
CA ILE A 227 -11.89 -22.07 2.54
C ILE A 227 -12.62 -21.28 3.63
N ALA A 228 -12.90 -21.89 4.78
CA ALA A 228 -13.58 -21.21 5.89
C ALA A 228 -12.81 -19.97 6.38
N LEU A 229 -11.47 -20.09 6.53
CA LEU A 229 -10.62 -18.96 6.91
C LEU A 229 -10.70 -17.86 5.87
N CYS A 230 -10.46 -18.19 4.59
CA CYS A 230 -10.44 -17.21 3.51
C CYS A 230 -11.80 -16.51 3.39
N SER A 231 -12.91 -17.23 3.43
CA SER A 231 -14.25 -16.64 3.34
C SER A 231 -14.54 -15.67 4.51
N PHE A 232 -14.13 -16.02 5.72
CA PHE A 232 -14.32 -15.14 6.88
C PHE A 232 -13.44 -13.89 6.82
N VAL A 233 -12.15 -14.06 6.54
CA VAL A 233 -11.19 -12.95 6.52
C VAL A 233 -11.40 -12.04 5.31
N TYR A 234 -11.86 -12.59 4.19
CA TYR A 234 -12.05 -11.85 2.94
C TYR A 234 -12.99 -10.65 3.11
N GLY A 235 -14.11 -10.84 3.80
CA GLY A 235 -15.03 -9.73 4.08
C GLY A 235 -14.38 -8.59 4.85
N GLY A 236 -13.62 -8.91 5.89
CA GLY A 236 -12.87 -7.92 6.68
C GLY A 236 -11.82 -7.17 5.86
N VAL A 237 -11.06 -7.89 5.03
CA VAL A 237 -10.05 -7.29 4.12
C VAL A 237 -10.70 -6.34 3.12
N LEU A 238 -11.85 -6.71 2.55
CA LEU A 238 -12.58 -5.86 1.61
C LEU A 238 -13.08 -4.59 2.29
N ILE A 239 -13.76 -4.70 3.44
CA ILE A 239 -14.27 -3.54 4.18
C ILE A 239 -13.15 -2.58 4.52
N PHE A 240 -12.04 -3.10 5.06
CA PHE A 240 -10.87 -2.30 5.41
C PHE A 240 -10.24 -1.61 4.20
N THR A 241 -10.10 -2.32 3.06
CA THR A 241 -9.51 -1.75 1.85
C THR A 241 -10.42 -0.71 1.21
N ILE A 242 -11.72 -1.01 1.11
CA ILE A 242 -12.70 -0.05 0.58
C ILE A 242 -12.67 1.23 1.43
N SER A 243 -12.70 1.11 2.76
CA SER A 243 -12.63 2.27 3.65
C SER A 243 -11.39 3.14 3.41
N LYS A 244 -10.23 2.53 3.15
CA LYS A 244 -8.98 3.28 2.87
C LYS A 244 -8.98 4.06 1.56
N VAL A 245 -9.66 3.59 0.54
CA VAL A 245 -9.62 4.19 -0.81
C VAL A 245 -10.92 4.93 -1.15
N PHE A 246 -11.92 4.84 -0.29
CA PHE A 246 -13.27 5.36 -0.49
C PHE A 246 -13.25 6.86 -0.84
N ASP A 247 -12.58 7.66 -0.03
CA ASP A 247 -12.53 9.10 -0.21
C ASP A 247 -11.97 9.49 -1.57
N THR A 248 -10.86 8.87 -2.00
CA THR A 248 -10.24 9.13 -3.29
C THR A 248 -11.20 8.81 -4.45
N ILE A 249 -11.91 7.68 -4.37
CA ILE A 249 -12.85 7.25 -5.41
C ILE A 249 -14.09 8.16 -5.44
N VAL A 250 -14.61 8.53 -4.29
CA VAL A 250 -15.77 9.44 -4.16
C VAL A 250 -15.42 10.83 -4.72
N ILE A 251 -14.27 11.39 -4.34
CA ILE A 251 -13.78 12.68 -4.85
C ILE A 251 -13.69 12.62 -6.37
N ALA A 252 -13.06 11.59 -6.92
CA ALA A 252 -12.88 11.43 -8.37
C ALA A 252 -14.20 11.26 -9.14
N SER A 253 -15.24 10.70 -8.51
CA SER A 253 -16.51 10.38 -9.17
C SER A 253 -17.60 11.44 -9.02
N LEU A 254 -17.60 12.20 -7.92
CA LEU A 254 -18.72 13.09 -7.59
C LEU A 254 -18.38 14.59 -7.69
N LEU A 255 -17.11 14.96 -7.51
CA LEU A 255 -16.73 16.36 -7.53
C LEU A 255 -16.34 16.82 -8.93
N ASN A 256 -16.75 18.02 -9.31
CA ASN A 256 -16.25 18.69 -10.52
C ASN A 256 -14.72 18.78 -10.43
N ASP A 257 -14.03 18.54 -11.53
CA ASP A 257 -12.55 18.40 -11.57
C ASP A 257 -12.02 17.37 -10.57
N GLY A 258 -12.73 16.24 -10.46
CA GLY A 258 -12.47 15.20 -9.47
C GLY A 258 -11.05 14.68 -9.48
N ALA A 259 -10.41 14.57 -10.65
CA ALA A 259 -9.00 14.19 -10.75
C ALA A 259 -8.07 15.22 -10.07
N ALA A 260 -8.25 16.53 -10.33
CA ALA A 260 -7.44 17.57 -9.70
C ALA A 260 -7.66 17.59 -8.17
N LYS A 261 -8.91 17.47 -7.71
CA LYS A 261 -9.25 17.42 -6.28
C LYS A 261 -8.69 16.16 -5.60
N ALA A 262 -8.64 15.02 -6.30
CA ALA A 262 -7.97 13.83 -5.80
C ALA A 262 -6.44 14.04 -5.65
N GLY A 263 -5.84 14.86 -6.49
CA GLY A 263 -4.44 15.30 -6.34
C GLY A 263 -4.22 16.14 -5.08
N ILE A 264 -5.12 17.10 -4.81
CA ILE A 264 -5.07 17.92 -3.58
C ILE A 264 -5.26 17.02 -2.33
N PHE A 265 -6.23 16.12 -2.36
CA PHE A 265 -6.44 15.13 -1.30
C PHE A 265 -5.21 14.22 -1.11
N GLY A 266 -4.58 13.81 -2.20
CA GLY A 266 -3.35 13.01 -2.19
C GLY A 266 -2.19 13.72 -1.48
N LEU A 267 -1.96 15.02 -1.73
CA LEU A 267 -0.96 15.80 -1.02
C LEU A 267 -1.27 15.87 0.48
N ALA A 268 -2.51 16.19 0.85
CA ALA A 268 -2.93 16.25 2.25
C ALA A 268 -2.73 14.90 2.97
N THR A 269 -3.04 13.78 2.29
CA THR A 269 -2.85 12.42 2.81
C THR A 269 -1.36 12.10 3.03
N ILE A 270 -0.48 12.49 2.12
CA ILE A 270 0.98 12.31 2.31
C ILE A 270 1.49 13.17 3.46
N MET A 271 1.07 14.42 3.59
CA MET A 271 1.43 15.27 4.72
C MET A 271 0.96 14.67 6.05
N THR A 272 -0.26 14.11 6.09
CA THR A 272 -0.78 13.41 7.27
C THR A 272 0.03 12.16 7.60
N SER A 273 0.55 11.45 6.60
CA SER A 273 1.38 10.26 6.82
C SER A 273 2.74 10.57 7.48
N ILE A 274 3.21 11.83 7.46
CA ILE A 274 4.37 12.28 8.25
C ILE A 274 4.08 12.14 9.75
N ILE A 275 2.85 12.49 10.15
CA ILE A 275 2.41 12.35 11.55
C ILE A 275 2.47 10.89 12.00
N GLN A 276 2.08 9.94 11.13
CA GLN A 276 2.07 8.51 11.43
C GLN A 276 3.46 7.84 11.40
N ALA A 277 4.47 8.49 10.83
CA ALA A 277 5.77 7.86 10.61
C ALA A 277 6.39 7.23 11.89
N PRO A 278 6.35 7.85 13.08
CA PRO A 278 6.90 7.25 14.30
C PRO A 278 6.11 6.06 14.83
N GLN A 279 4.79 6.01 14.58
CA GLN A 279 3.92 4.91 15.02
C GLN A 279 4.43 3.57 14.51
N ARG A 280 4.85 3.50 13.24
CA ARG A 280 5.41 2.27 12.64
C ARG A 280 6.65 1.77 13.37
N GLY A 281 7.54 2.68 13.80
CA GLY A 281 8.73 2.35 14.57
C GLY A 281 8.40 1.86 15.98
N ILE A 282 7.48 2.55 16.67
CA ILE A 282 7.05 2.20 18.03
C ILE A 282 6.30 0.85 18.04
N ILE A 283 5.40 0.62 17.08
CA ILE A 283 4.70 -0.67 16.95
C ILE A 283 5.71 -1.79 16.75
N SER A 284 6.64 -1.67 15.80
CA SER A 284 7.61 -2.72 15.53
C SER A 284 8.52 -3.04 16.72
N ALA A 285 8.88 -2.04 17.52
CA ALA A 285 9.67 -2.22 18.74
C ALA A 285 8.85 -2.82 19.90
N SER A 286 7.56 -2.50 19.99
CA SER A 286 6.70 -2.90 21.10
C SER A 286 6.12 -4.30 20.97
N VAL A 287 5.91 -4.81 19.75
CA VAL A 287 5.25 -6.12 19.47
C VAL A 287 5.91 -7.27 20.25
N SER A 288 7.25 -7.35 20.27
CA SER A 288 7.97 -8.42 20.97
C SER A 288 7.78 -8.36 22.49
N HIS A 289 7.77 -7.15 23.05
CA HIS A 289 7.58 -6.93 24.50
C HIS A 289 6.12 -7.20 24.91
N LEU A 290 5.16 -6.77 24.08
CA LEU A 290 3.74 -7.04 24.31
C LEU A 290 3.45 -8.54 24.22
N SER A 291 3.97 -9.23 23.22
CA SER A 291 3.80 -10.69 23.06
C SER A 291 4.38 -11.45 24.24
N LYS A 292 5.54 -11.03 24.75
CA LYS A 292 6.15 -11.65 25.96
C LYS A 292 5.32 -11.37 27.20
N ALA A 293 4.92 -10.13 27.46
CA ALA A 293 4.09 -9.75 28.59
C ALA A 293 2.74 -10.49 28.58
N TRP A 294 2.13 -10.66 27.39
CA TRP A 294 0.92 -11.44 27.22
C TRP A 294 1.12 -12.92 27.54
N LYS A 295 2.18 -13.55 27.02
CA LYS A 295 2.53 -14.94 27.31
C LYS A 295 2.74 -15.18 28.78
N ASP A 296 3.45 -14.26 29.44
CA ASP A 296 3.78 -14.32 30.87
C ASP A 296 2.61 -13.88 31.76
N LYS A 297 1.45 -13.53 31.19
CA LYS A 297 0.26 -12.98 31.85
C LYS A 297 0.57 -11.77 32.75
N ASN A 298 1.59 -11.00 32.41
CA ASN A 298 2.02 -9.81 33.15
C ASN A 298 1.22 -8.59 32.70
N MET A 299 -0.03 -8.48 33.19
CA MET A 299 -0.95 -7.39 32.84
C MET A 299 -0.44 -6.01 33.24
N PRO A 300 0.24 -5.79 34.40
CA PRO A 300 0.82 -4.49 34.74
C PRO A 300 1.87 -4.02 33.74
N LEU A 301 2.74 -4.92 33.25
CA LEU A 301 3.74 -4.60 32.24
C LEU A 301 3.08 -4.27 30.90
N LEU A 302 2.05 -5.03 30.51
CA LEU A 302 1.31 -4.81 29.28
C LEU A 302 0.63 -3.44 29.31
N GLN A 303 -0.06 -3.10 30.41
CA GLN A 303 -0.70 -1.80 30.59
C GLN A 303 0.32 -0.65 30.55
N LYS A 304 1.48 -0.82 31.19
CA LYS A 304 2.56 0.18 31.21
C LYS A 304 3.10 0.43 29.80
N ILE A 305 3.34 -0.61 28.99
CA ILE A 305 3.79 -0.48 27.60
C ILE A 305 2.73 0.26 26.78
N TYR A 306 1.47 -0.16 26.89
CA TYR A 306 0.35 0.45 26.19
C TYR A 306 0.22 1.95 26.53
N GLN A 307 0.15 2.31 27.80
CA GLN A 307 -0.01 3.70 28.23
C GLN A 307 1.18 4.57 27.78
N ARG A 308 2.42 4.09 27.94
CA ARG A 308 3.60 4.86 27.51
C ARG A 308 3.64 5.06 26.00
N SER A 309 3.33 4.03 25.22
CA SER A 309 3.29 4.15 23.75
C SER A 309 2.19 5.12 23.32
N SER A 310 1.00 5.01 23.89
CA SER A 310 -0.13 5.88 23.59
C SER A 310 0.18 7.35 23.89
N ILE A 311 0.68 7.66 25.11
CA ILE A 311 1.01 9.03 25.49
C ILE A 311 2.12 9.60 24.59
N ASN A 312 3.21 8.86 24.35
CA ASN A 312 4.30 9.33 23.52
C ASN A 312 3.88 9.56 22.08
N LEU A 313 3.07 8.64 21.51
CA LEU A 313 2.53 8.80 20.16
C LEU A 313 1.59 9.99 20.07
N LEU A 314 0.73 10.20 21.05
CA LEU A 314 -0.19 11.33 21.10
C LEU A 314 0.57 12.67 21.15
N ILE A 315 1.55 12.80 22.06
CA ILE A 315 2.36 14.03 22.18
C ILE A 315 3.08 14.32 20.85
N PHE A 316 3.69 13.29 20.25
CA PHE A 316 4.41 13.44 19.00
C PHE A 316 3.44 13.81 17.84
N ALA A 317 2.29 13.15 17.77
CA ALA A 317 1.28 13.43 16.75
C ALA A 317 0.76 14.87 16.85
N CYS A 318 0.43 15.33 18.07
CA CYS A 318 0.00 16.70 18.29
C CYS A 318 1.10 17.71 17.91
N ALA A 319 2.34 17.47 18.31
CA ALA A 319 3.47 18.36 18.00
C ALA A 319 3.68 18.49 16.48
N ILE A 320 3.77 17.38 15.74
CA ILE A 320 3.95 17.40 14.29
C ILE A 320 2.73 17.98 13.58
N PHE A 321 1.52 17.62 14.01
CA PHE A 321 0.31 18.19 13.46
C PHE A 321 0.27 19.72 13.57
N LEU A 322 0.53 20.25 14.77
CA LEU A 322 0.55 21.70 15.00
C LEU A 322 1.64 22.38 14.18
N LEU A 323 2.84 21.79 14.13
CA LEU A 323 3.95 22.30 13.34
C LEU A 323 3.57 22.41 11.85
N ILE A 324 2.97 21.38 11.28
CA ILE A 324 2.55 21.41 9.87
C ILE A 324 1.34 22.32 9.68
N TRP A 325 0.35 22.26 10.56
CA TRP A 325 -0.88 23.05 10.44
C TRP A 325 -0.63 24.54 10.50
N MET A 326 0.14 25.00 11.49
CA MET A 326 0.48 26.43 11.65
C MET A 326 1.32 26.99 10.50
N ASN A 327 2.12 26.13 9.84
CA ASN A 327 3.00 26.51 8.76
C ASN A 327 2.51 25.99 7.38
N PHE A 328 1.26 25.56 7.28
CA PHE A 328 0.77 24.91 6.06
C PHE A 328 0.87 25.83 4.83
N ALA A 329 0.36 27.05 4.96
CA ALA A 329 0.39 28.04 3.89
C ALA A 329 1.83 28.50 3.55
N ASP A 330 2.62 28.80 4.59
CA ASP A 330 4.02 29.21 4.43
C ASP A 330 4.86 28.08 3.84
N GLY A 331 4.57 26.83 4.21
CA GLY A 331 5.21 25.65 3.62
C GLY A 331 4.90 25.53 2.12
N ILE A 332 3.65 25.67 1.71
CA ILE A 332 3.26 25.62 0.28
C ILE A 332 4.01 26.71 -0.51
N THR A 333 4.08 27.93 0.02
CA THR A 333 4.72 29.06 -0.66
C THR A 333 6.24 28.95 -0.66
N THR A 334 6.85 28.65 0.48
CA THR A 334 8.33 28.56 0.64
C THR A 334 8.93 27.42 -0.17
N PHE A 335 8.28 26.26 -0.22
CA PHE A 335 8.72 25.16 -1.05
C PHE A 335 8.32 25.30 -2.53
N GLY A 336 7.70 26.40 -2.93
CA GLY A 336 7.28 26.63 -4.31
C GLY A 336 6.29 25.61 -4.83
N VAL A 337 5.42 25.10 -3.97
CA VAL A 337 4.29 24.25 -4.36
C VAL A 337 3.21 25.13 -4.99
N LYS A 338 2.45 24.60 -5.94
CA LYS A 338 1.40 25.35 -6.62
C LYS A 338 0.33 25.87 -5.64
N PRO A 339 -0.12 27.12 -5.77
CA PRO A 339 -1.09 27.73 -4.83
C PRO A 339 -2.42 27.00 -4.71
N VAL A 340 -2.84 26.25 -5.74
CA VAL A 340 -4.09 25.46 -5.70
C VAL A 340 -4.12 24.46 -4.53
N TYR A 341 -2.95 23.97 -4.09
CA TYR A 341 -2.85 23.05 -2.97
C TYR A 341 -3.12 23.69 -1.60
N LEU A 342 -3.18 25.02 -1.51
CA LEU A 342 -3.64 25.71 -0.30
C LEU A 342 -5.07 25.32 0.09
N SER A 343 -5.92 25.00 -0.89
CA SER A 343 -7.27 24.48 -0.64
C SER A 343 -7.29 23.14 0.11
N GLY A 344 -6.17 22.43 0.15
CA GLY A 344 -5.98 21.19 0.91
C GLY A 344 -5.79 21.38 2.42
N ALA A 345 -5.67 22.63 2.93
CA ALA A 345 -5.41 22.88 4.34
C ALA A 345 -6.46 22.24 5.25
N TRP A 346 -7.74 22.48 5.01
CA TRP A 346 -8.82 21.89 5.82
C TRP A 346 -8.90 20.37 5.69
N ILE A 347 -8.56 19.82 4.52
CA ILE A 347 -8.45 18.37 4.32
C ILE A 347 -7.34 17.81 5.22
N PHE A 348 -6.16 18.45 5.22
CA PHE A 348 -5.06 18.09 6.11
C PHE A 348 -5.47 18.18 7.58
N PHE A 349 -6.21 19.25 7.98
CA PHE A 349 -6.68 19.42 9.36
C PHE A 349 -7.52 18.22 9.81
N ILE A 350 -8.56 17.87 9.03
CA ILE A 350 -9.47 16.77 9.37
C ILE A 350 -8.73 15.42 9.42
N LEU A 351 -7.92 15.14 8.40
CA LEU A 351 -7.11 13.91 8.36
C LEU A 351 -6.08 13.87 9.50
N GLY A 352 -5.48 15.01 9.84
CA GLY A 352 -4.53 15.12 10.92
C GLY A 352 -5.17 14.86 12.29
N VAL A 353 -6.34 15.44 12.57
CA VAL A 353 -7.10 15.18 13.81
C VAL A 353 -7.47 13.69 13.90
N THR A 354 -7.97 13.10 12.81
CA THR A 354 -8.27 11.66 12.77
C THR A 354 -7.03 10.82 13.08
N THR A 355 -5.89 11.21 12.53
CA THR A 355 -4.60 10.53 12.79
C THR A 355 -4.14 10.68 14.24
N ILE A 356 -4.33 11.86 14.86
CA ILE A 356 -4.02 12.07 16.28
C ILE A 356 -4.86 11.12 17.15
N ILE A 357 -6.15 10.99 16.87
CA ILE A 357 -7.04 10.07 17.59
C ILE A 357 -6.56 8.63 17.43
N ASP A 358 -6.23 8.21 16.20
CA ASP A 358 -5.71 6.85 15.92
C ASP A 358 -4.40 6.59 16.70
N MET A 359 -3.45 7.52 16.66
CA MET A 359 -2.19 7.40 17.39
C MET A 359 -2.37 7.43 18.92
N GLY A 360 -3.38 8.13 19.43
CA GLY A 360 -3.75 8.15 20.83
C GLY A 360 -4.26 6.81 21.35
N THR A 361 -4.75 5.92 20.48
CA THR A 361 -5.12 4.55 20.86
C THR A 361 -3.91 3.64 21.12
N GLY A 362 -2.70 4.09 20.80
CA GLY A 362 -1.45 3.40 21.11
C GLY A 362 -1.09 2.30 20.12
N VAL A 363 -0.49 1.24 20.67
CA VAL A 363 -0.09 0.06 19.90
C VAL A 363 -1.25 -0.93 19.88
N ASN A 364 -2.07 -0.87 18.84
CA ASN A 364 -3.18 -1.79 18.60
C ASN A 364 -2.77 -2.95 17.71
#